data_95ed59f90b9c232474d4e87fe3c9ce0b
#
_entry.id   95ed59f90b9c232474d4e87fe3c9ce0b
#
_cell.length_a   1.000
_cell.length_b   1.000
_cell.length_c   1.000
_cell.angle_alpha   90.00
_cell.angle_beta   90.00
_cell.angle_gamma   90.00
#
_symmetry.space_group_name_H-M   'P 1'
#
loop_
_entity.id
_entity.type
_entity.pdbx_description
1 polymer ?
#
loop_
_entity_poly.entity_id
_entity_poly.type
_entity_poly.pdbx_seq_one_letter_code
_entity_poly.pdbx_strand_id
1 'polypeptide(L)'
;YVFRTTDGGTTYDQVAKLIASDASSGDDFGLSVAIDGDTIVVGADATNFYGGSGWGSVYVFRTSDGGATYGQVAKLTADDAATYDSFGESVAIDGDTVAIRGDGSVYIFRTTDDGGTWSQVAKLVTSDGVSIYRVAISGDVVVAGAFYDDSIASNAGAAYVFRTTD
;
A
#
# COMPACT_ATOMS: atom_id res chain seq x y z
N TYR A 1 -10.92 10.14 0.21
CA TYR A 1 -12.19 10.33 -0.50
C TYR A 1 -12.17 9.53 -1.80
N VAL A 2 -13.34 8.99 -2.21
CA VAL A 2 -13.54 8.32 -3.49
C VAL A 2 -14.37 9.23 -4.39
N PHE A 3 -13.89 9.44 -5.60
CA PHE A 3 -14.58 10.21 -6.63
C PHE A 3 -14.87 9.31 -7.82
N ARG A 4 -16.03 9.47 -8.42
CA ARG A 4 -16.43 8.71 -9.61
C ARG A 4 -16.99 9.62 -10.69
N THR A 5 -16.81 9.17 -11.93
CA THR A 5 -17.45 9.76 -13.11
C THR A 5 -18.58 8.87 -13.61
N THR A 6 -19.63 9.48 -14.16
CA THR A 6 -20.71 8.79 -14.87
C THR A 6 -20.86 9.29 -16.31
N ASP A 7 -20.00 10.22 -16.72
CA ASP A 7 -20.04 10.92 -18.01
C ASP A 7 -18.75 10.75 -18.84
N GLY A 8 -18.02 9.64 -18.62
CA GLY A 8 -16.79 9.32 -19.35
C GLY A 8 -15.57 10.16 -18.94
N GLY A 9 -15.56 10.69 -17.72
CA GLY A 9 -14.42 11.42 -17.18
C GLY A 9 -14.50 12.93 -17.35
N THR A 10 -15.65 13.48 -17.73
CA THR A 10 -15.85 14.92 -17.85
C THR A 10 -16.03 15.59 -16.49
N THR A 11 -16.77 14.93 -15.59
CA THR A 11 -16.96 15.38 -14.19
C THR A 11 -16.72 14.23 -13.22
N TYR A 12 -16.38 14.58 -11.98
CA TYR A 12 -16.15 13.62 -10.90
C TYR A 12 -16.90 14.08 -9.64
N ASP A 13 -17.81 13.23 -9.15
CA ASP A 13 -18.53 13.46 -7.91
C ASP A 13 -17.93 12.65 -6.77
N GLN A 14 -17.86 13.23 -5.57
CA GLN A 14 -17.47 12.50 -4.38
C GLN A 14 -18.57 11.49 -4.01
N VAL A 15 -18.23 10.20 -4.00
CA VAL A 15 -19.17 9.12 -3.66
C VAL A 15 -18.94 8.56 -2.26
N ALA A 16 -17.72 8.60 -1.74
CA ALA A 16 -17.43 8.09 -0.41
C ALA A 16 -16.31 8.88 0.30
N LYS A 17 -16.34 8.84 1.64
CA LYS A 17 -15.23 9.14 2.53
C LYS A 17 -14.89 7.86 3.29
N LEU A 18 -13.67 7.35 3.11
CA LEU A 18 -13.19 6.17 3.82
C LEU A 18 -12.54 6.60 5.12
N ILE A 19 -12.76 5.82 6.17
CA ILE A 19 -12.18 6.02 7.51
C ILE A 19 -11.82 4.63 8.04
N ALA A 20 -10.67 4.49 8.69
CA ALA A 20 -10.31 3.25 9.36
C ALA A 20 -11.30 2.97 10.52
N SER A 21 -11.71 1.71 10.67
CA SER A 21 -12.67 1.31 11.71
C SER A 21 -12.13 1.49 13.14
N ASP A 22 -10.81 1.55 13.28
CA ASP A 22 -10.05 1.71 14.53
C ASP A 22 -9.20 2.99 14.53
N ALA A 23 -9.61 4.00 13.75
CA ALA A 23 -8.88 5.25 13.58
C ALA A 23 -8.49 5.90 14.91
N SER A 24 -7.22 6.26 15.05
CA SER A 24 -6.65 6.93 16.20
C SER A 24 -5.82 8.15 15.80
N SER A 25 -5.53 8.99 16.78
CA SER A 25 -4.72 10.20 16.54
C SER A 25 -3.30 9.79 16.17
N GLY A 26 -2.82 10.29 15.03
CA GLY A 26 -1.47 10.04 14.56
C GLY A 26 -1.30 8.81 13.68
N ASP A 27 -2.39 8.18 13.24
CA ASP A 27 -2.33 7.03 12.32
C ASP A 27 -1.95 7.44 10.89
N ASP A 28 -2.10 8.72 10.53
CA ASP A 28 -1.84 9.27 9.19
C ASP A 28 -2.55 8.50 8.06
N PHE A 29 -3.80 8.00 8.36
CA PHE A 29 -4.64 7.32 7.38
C PHE A 29 -4.85 8.16 6.12
N GLY A 30 -4.54 7.59 4.98
CA GLY A 30 -4.61 8.28 3.68
C GLY A 30 -3.27 8.81 3.19
N LEU A 31 -2.15 8.49 3.89
CA LEU A 31 -0.80 8.85 3.46
C LEU A 31 -0.48 8.28 2.07
N SER A 32 -0.91 7.07 1.81
CA SER A 32 -0.82 6.42 0.50
C SER A 32 -2.14 5.76 0.13
N VAL A 33 -2.47 5.76 -1.15
CA VAL A 33 -3.70 5.15 -1.67
C VAL A 33 -3.43 4.49 -3.01
N ALA A 34 -4.09 3.36 -3.26
CA ALA A 34 -4.13 2.73 -4.58
C ALA A 34 -5.50 2.09 -4.79
N ILE A 35 -5.87 1.91 -6.05
CA ILE A 35 -7.15 1.32 -6.44
C ILE A 35 -6.95 0.41 -7.65
N ASP A 36 -7.60 -0.74 -7.61
CA ASP A 36 -7.78 -1.60 -8.77
C ASP A 36 -9.17 -2.24 -8.72
N GLY A 37 -9.93 -2.08 -9.80
CA GLY A 37 -11.31 -2.53 -9.90
C GLY A 37 -12.17 -2.03 -8.74
N ASP A 38 -12.71 -2.98 -7.99
CA ASP A 38 -13.60 -2.75 -6.83
C ASP A 38 -12.85 -2.62 -5.49
N THR A 39 -11.51 -2.71 -5.50
CA THR A 39 -10.68 -2.74 -4.30
C THR A 39 -9.85 -1.47 -4.16
N ILE A 40 -9.88 -0.85 -2.98
CA ILE A 40 -9.07 0.31 -2.60
C ILE A 40 -8.19 -0.09 -1.43
N VAL A 41 -6.90 0.23 -1.49
CA VAL A 41 -5.98 0.09 -0.37
C VAL A 41 -5.51 1.45 0.12
N VAL A 42 -5.44 1.62 1.43
CA VAL A 42 -5.10 2.88 2.09
C VAL A 42 -4.05 2.64 3.16
N GLY A 43 -2.91 3.29 3.04
CA GLY A 43 -1.84 3.24 4.03
C GLY A 43 -2.08 4.23 5.18
N ALA A 44 -1.63 3.81 6.37
CA ALA A 44 -1.63 4.54 7.62
C ALA A 44 -0.34 4.18 8.36
N ASP A 45 0.74 4.93 8.14
CA ASP A 45 2.07 4.51 8.58
C ASP A 45 2.34 4.67 10.08
N ALA A 46 1.47 5.41 10.80
CA ALA A 46 1.50 5.60 12.25
C ALA A 46 2.86 6.05 12.83
N THR A 47 3.79 6.51 11.99
CA THR A 47 5.14 6.92 12.40
C THR A 47 5.30 8.43 12.47
N ASN A 48 4.22 9.15 12.64
CA ASN A 48 4.14 10.60 12.48
C ASN A 48 5.16 11.39 13.32
N PHE A 49 5.42 12.61 12.85
CA PHE A 49 6.31 13.62 13.42
C PHE A 49 6.00 14.01 14.88
N TYR A 50 4.83 13.63 15.41
CA TYR A 50 4.33 13.98 16.74
C TYR A 50 4.50 12.88 17.79
N GLY A 51 5.34 11.87 17.54
CA GLY A 51 5.69 10.82 18.50
C GLY A 51 4.82 9.56 18.41
N GLY A 52 4.23 9.29 17.25
CA GLY A 52 3.64 8.00 16.95
C GLY A 52 4.71 6.90 17.02
N SER A 53 4.47 5.88 17.81
CA SER A 53 5.34 4.69 17.95
C SER A 53 4.71 3.49 17.25
N GLY A 54 3.83 3.74 16.29
CA GLY A 54 3.10 2.71 15.57
C GLY A 54 3.98 1.93 14.60
N TRP A 55 3.49 0.79 14.21
CA TRP A 55 4.13 -0.11 13.23
C TRP A 55 3.69 0.19 11.81
N GLY A 56 2.60 0.96 11.67
CA GLY A 56 1.88 1.18 10.43
C GLY A 56 0.88 0.07 10.12
N SER A 57 -0.06 0.40 9.27
CA SER A 57 -1.11 -0.52 8.81
C SER A 57 -1.56 -0.15 7.39
N VAL A 58 -2.14 -1.11 6.69
CA VAL A 58 -2.82 -0.86 5.43
C VAL A 58 -4.24 -1.40 5.52
N TYR A 59 -5.20 -0.60 5.11
CA TYR A 59 -6.62 -0.94 5.16
C TYR A 59 -7.12 -1.23 3.75
N VAL A 60 -7.89 -2.30 3.63
CA VAL A 60 -8.52 -2.71 2.37
C VAL A 60 -10.00 -2.41 2.44
N PHE A 61 -10.50 -1.68 1.45
CA PHE A 61 -11.91 -1.39 1.27
C PHE A 61 -12.40 -1.99 -0.05
N ARG A 62 -13.63 -2.48 -0.07
CA ARG A 62 -14.25 -3.00 -1.28
C ARG A 62 -15.66 -2.48 -1.45
N THR A 63 -16.08 -2.42 -2.71
CA THR A 63 -17.47 -2.22 -3.11
C THR A 63 -18.06 -3.53 -3.64
N SER A 64 -19.35 -3.74 -3.37
CA SER A 64 -20.14 -4.84 -3.97
C SER A 64 -21.35 -4.33 -4.74
N ASP A 65 -21.51 -3.00 -4.84
CA ASP A 65 -22.65 -2.32 -5.48
C ASP A 65 -22.20 -1.42 -6.65
N GLY A 66 -21.06 -1.78 -7.26
CA GLY A 66 -20.48 -1.03 -8.38
C GLY A 66 -19.96 0.34 -7.98
N GLY A 67 -19.52 0.51 -6.72
CA GLY A 67 -18.88 1.73 -6.20
C GLY A 67 -19.84 2.79 -5.68
N ALA A 68 -21.08 2.42 -5.36
CA ALA A 68 -21.98 3.30 -4.63
C ALA A 68 -21.61 3.39 -3.14
N THR A 69 -21.17 2.28 -2.55
CA THR A 69 -20.65 2.23 -1.18
C THR A 69 -19.36 1.42 -1.10
N TYR A 70 -18.54 1.67 -0.07
CA TYR A 70 -17.30 0.95 0.21
C TYR A 70 -17.25 0.55 1.67
N GLY A 71 -17.02 -0.74 1.95
CA GLY A 71 -16.83 -1.29 3.29
C GLY A 71 -15.37 -1.68 3.51
N GLN A 72 -14.83 -1.46 4.74
CA GLN A 72 -13.55 -2.01 5.12
C GLN A 72 -13.67 -3.53 5.26
N VAL A 73 -12.84 -4.28 4.55
CA VAL A 73 -12.84 -5.75 4.53
C VAL A 73 -11.63 -6.34 5.25
N ALA A 74 -10.49 -5.61 5.28
CA ALA A 74 -9.29 -6.08 5.95
C ALA A 74 -8.45 -4.93 6.54
N LYS A 75 -7.61 -5.28 7.53
CA LYS A 75 -6.46 -4.53 8.01
C LYS A 75 -5.23 -5.41 7.88
N LEU A 76 -4.21 -4.93 7.17
CA LEU A 76 -2.95 -5.63 6.92
C LEU A 76 -1.87 -5.05 7.81
N THR A 77 -1.08 -5.91 8.41
CA THR A 77 0.12 -5.57 9.19
C THR A 77 1.23 -6.54 8.80
N ALA A 78 2.49 -6.11 8.86
CA ALA A 78 3.61 -7.02 8.61
C ALA A 78 3.69 -8.11 9.68
N ASP A 79 4.06 -9.33 9.28
CA ASP A 79 4.24 -10.46 10.22
C ASP A 79 5.40 -10.20 11.19
N ASP A 80 6.38 -9.39 10.78
CA ASP A 80 7.56 -8.99 11.55
C ASP A 80 7.50 -7.52 12.00
N ALA A 81 6.30 -6.95 12.11
CA ALA A 81 6.07 -5.55 12.42
C ALA A 81 6.83 -5.07 13.66
N ALA A 82 7.57 -3.97 13.51
CA ALA A 82 8.29 -3.32 14.59
C ALA A 82 8.05 -1.80 14.59
N THR A 83 8.37 -1.17 15.70
CA THR A 83 8.23 0.28 15.87
C THR A 83 9.08 1.03 14.83
N TYR A 84 8.48 2.02 14.18
CA TYR A 84 9.08 2.85 13.12
C TYR A 84 9.26 2.18 11.76
N ASP A 85 8.63 1.06 11.48
CA ASP A 85 8.72 0.38 10.18
C ASP A 85 8.09 1.17 9.04
N SER A 86 7.26 2.17 9.34
CA SER A 86 6.52 2.97 8.35
C SER A 86 5.75 2.09 7.35
N PHE A 87 5.17 0.98 7.83
CA PHE A 87 4.39 0.08 6.99
C PHE A 87 3.16 0.79 6.45
N GLY A 88 3.00 0.84 5.14
CA GLY A 88 1.94 1.57 4.47
C GLY A 88 2.34 2.96 3.95
N GLU A 89 3.61 3.39 4.07
CA GLU A 89 4.08 4.66 3.48
C GLU A 89 3.89 4.72 1.96
N SER A 90 3.96 3.58 1.29
CA SER A 90 3.65 3.44 -0.13
C SER A 90 2.94 2.13 -0.38
N VAL A 91 1.82 2.18 -1.12
CA VAL A 91 1.02 1.01 -1.47
C VAL A 91 0.75 0.97 -2.97
N ALA A 92 0.63 -0.23 -3.50
CA ALA A 92 0.19 -0.48 -4.87
C ALA A 92 -0.63 -1.79 -4.90
N ILE A 93 -1.59 -1.88 -5.82
CA ILE A 93 -2.45 -3.05 -5.98
C ILE A 93 -2.58 -3.39 -7.47
N ASP A 94 -2.62 -4.68 -7.78
CA ASP A 94 -2.99 -5.22 -9.09
C ASP A 94 -3.68 -6.58 -8.87
N GLY A 95 -4.96 -6.66 -9.21
CA GLY A 95 -5.82 -7.83 -8.97
C GLY A 95 -5.83 -8.24 -7.50
N ASP A 96 -5.41 -9.48 -7.28
CA ASP A 96 -5.38 -10.14 -5.97
C ASP A 96 -4.09 -9.88 -5.17
N THR A 97 -3.24 -8.96 -5.62
CA THR A 97 -1.92 -8.72 -5.03
C THR A 97 -1.74 -7.27 -4.61
N VAL A 98 -1.31 -7.05 -3.37
CA VAL A 98 -0.96 -5.75 -2.82
C VAL A 98 0.54 -5.73 -2.48
N ALA A 99 1.25 -4.73 -2.97
CA ALA A 99 2.63 -4.43 -2.60
C ALA A 99 2.63 -3.24 -1.62
N ILE A 100 3.30 -3.40 -0.48
CA ILE A 100 3.31 -2.43 0.62
C ILE A 100 4.76 -2.16 1.02
N ARG A 101 5.15 -0.89 1.08
CA ARG A 101 6.43 -0.47 1.65
C ARG A 101 6.36 -0.49 3.17
N GLY A 102 7.37 -1.06 3.82
CA GLY A 102 7.61 -1.03 5.27
C GLY A 102 9.03 -1.46 5.58
N ASP A 103 9.66 -0.90 6.63
CA ASP A 103 11.03 -1.23 7.07
C ASP A 103 12.07 -1.22 5.92
N GLY A 104 11.97 -0.26 5.00
CA GLY A 104 12.85 -0.20 3.83
C GLY A 104 12.73 -1.35 2.84
N SER A 105 11.73 -2.22 3.00
CA SER A 105 11.45 -3.42 2.21
C SER A 105 10.09 -3.30 1.50
N VAL A 106 9.75 -4.28 0.66
CA VAL A 106 8.39 -4.43 0.11
C VAL A 106 7.77 -5.72 0.63
N TYR A 107 6.59 -5.62 1.19
CA TYR A 107 5.77 -6.74 1.63
C TYR A 107 4.70 -7.02 0.59
N ILE A 108 4.53 -8.28 0.25
CA ILE A 108 3.52 -8.74 -0.70
C ILE A 108 2.42 -9.47 0.04
N PHE A 109 1.20 -8.99 -0.10
CA PHE A 109 -0.01 -9.63 0.38
C PHE A 109 -0.84 -10.13 -0.80
N ARG A 110 -1.45 -11.29 -0.64
CA ARG A 110 -2.36 -11.86 -1.65
C ARG A 110 -3.66 -12.32 -1.02
N THR A 111 -4.72 -12.26 -1.81
CA THR A 111 -6.01 -12.91 -1.54
C THR A 111 -6.23 -14.06 -2.51
N THR A 112 -6.98 -15.06 -2.05
CA THR A 112 -7.41 -16.21 -2.89
C THR A 112 -8.92 -16.41 -2.86
N ASP A 113 -9.64 -15.49 -2.19
CA ASP A 113 -11.09 -15.54 -1.97
C ASP A 113 -11.77 -14.22 -2.37
N ASP A 114 -11.28 -13.63 -3.47
CA ASP A 114 -11.83 -12.39 -4.03
C ASP A 114 -11.80 -11.22 -3.00
N GLY A 115 -10.73 -11.12 -2.21
CA GLY A 115 -10.50 -10.03 -1.26
C GLY A 115 -11.17 -10.18 0.09
N GLY A 116 -11.74 -11.34 0.42
CA GLY A 116 -12.31 -11.64 1.73
C GLY A 116 -11.25 -11.77 2.80
N THR A 117 -10.14 -12.47 2.48
CA THR A 117 -8.98 -12.62 3.37
C THR A 117 -7.68 -12.31 2.63
N TRP A 118 -6.70 -11.80 3.37
CA TRP A 118 -5.39 -11.42 2.83
C TRP A 118 -4.29 -12.01 3.71
N SER A 119 -3.24 -12.53 3.08
CA SER A 119 -2.09 -13.10 3.77
C SER A 119 -0.79 -12.55 3.21
N GLN A 120 0.20 -12.30 4.07
CA GLN A 120 1.55 -11.99 3.65
C GLN A 120 2.16 -13.23 2.99
N VAL A 121 2.64 -13.09 1.76
CA VAL A 121 3.25 -14.19 1.01
C VAL A 121 4.75 -14.00 0.78
N ALA A 122 5.25 -12.75 0.84
CA ALA A 122 6.67 -12.45 0.68
C ALA A 122 7.07 -11.14 1.36
N LYS A 123 8.37 -11.03 1.69
CA LYS A 123 9.10 -9.80 1.98
C LYS A 123 10.26 -9.70 0.99
N LEU A 124 10.27 -8.64 0.19
CA LEU A 124 11.29 -8.38 -0.83
C LEU A 124 12.30 -7.38 -0.28
N VAL A 125 13.56 -7.74 -0.36
CA VAL A 125 14.70 -6.89 0.04
C VAL A 125 15.62 -6.70 -1.16
N THR A 126 16.28 -5.57 -1.25
CA THR A 126 17.30 -5.33 -2.26
C THR A 126 18.52 -6.20 -2.01
N SER A 127 19.23 -6.61 -3.07
CA SER A 127 20.40 -7.51 -2.95
C SER A 127 21.60 -6.84 -2.25
N ASP A 128 21.62 -5.53 -2.18
CA ASP A 128 22.65 -4.68 -1.61
C ASP A 128 22.24 -4.01 -0.29
N GLY A 129 21.00 -4.30 0.20
CA GLY A 129 20.50 -3.79 1.48
C GLY A 129 20.06 -2.32 1.45
N VAL A 130 19.85 -1.75 0.26
CA VAL A 130 19.39 -0.37 0.13
C VAL A 130 17.89 -0.28 0.45
N SER A 131 17.51 0.75 1.21
CA SER A 131 16.12 0.96 1.61
C SER A 131 15.23 1.39 0.45
N ILE A 132 14.04 0.80 0.39
CA ILE A 132 12.97 1.09 -0.58
C ILE A 132 12.03 2.15 0.00
N TYR A 133 11.53 3.04 -0.86
CA TYR A 133 10.63 4.13 -0.47
C TYR A 133 9.32 4.17 -1.26
N ARG A 134 9.30 3.66 -2.50
CA ARG A 134 8.11 3.68 -3.35
C ARG A 134 7.93 2.34 -4.03
N VAL A 135 6.68 1.95 -4.26
CA VAL A 135 6.33 0.68 -4.89
C VAL A 135 5.31 0.88 -5.99
N ALA A 136 5.41 0.06 -7.01
CA ALA A 136 4.42 -0.14 -8.05
C ALA A 136 4.35 -1.62 -8.38
N ILE A 137 3.19 -2.10 -8.84
CA ILE A 137 2.98 -3.49 -9.24
C ILE A 137 2.19 -3.54 -10.54
N SER A 138 2.50 -4.50 -11.39
CA SER A 138 1.70 -4.86 -12.56
C SER A 138 1.97 -6.32 -12.92
N GLY A 139 0.93 -7.17 -12.88
CA GLY A 139 1.05 -8.61 -13.04
C GLY A 139 2.09 -9.20 -12.06
N ASP A 140 3.06 -9.91 -12.62
CA ASP A 140 4.11 -10.59 -11.88
C ASP A 140 5.31 -9.69 -11.53
N VAL A 141 5.24 -8.38 -11.83
CA VAL A 141 6.37 -7.48 -11.68
C VAL A 141 6.08 -6.44 -10.60
N VAL A 142 7.00 -6.33 -9.65
CA VAL A 142 7.04 -5.26 -8.64
C VAL A 142 8.25 -4.37 -8.93
N VAL A 143 8.02 -3.06 -8.99
CA VAL A 143 9.09 -2.06 -9.12
C VAL A 143 9.18 -1.28 -7.81
N ALA A 144 10.38 -1.16 -7.28
CA ALA A 144 10.68 -0.53 -6.00
C ALA A 144 11.71 0.59 -6.18
N GLY A 145 11.35 1.80 -5.78
CA GLY A 145 12.21 2.99 -5.89
C GLY A 145 13.02 3.22 -4.62
N ALA A 146 14.33 3.44 -4.78
CA ALA A 146 15.30 3.72 -3.73
C ALA A 146 16.04 5.03 -4.06
N PHE A 147 15.40 6.17 -3.80
CA PHE A 147 15.90 7.48 -4.26
C PHE A 147 17.11 8.01 -3.45
N TYR A 148 17.48 7.35 -2.35
CA TYR A 148 18.72 7.61 -1.60
C TYR A 148 19.82 6.58 -1.90
N ASP A 149 19.69 5.78 -2.95
CA ASP A 149 20.76 4.88 -3.37
C ASP A 149 22.01 5.67 -3.80
N ASP A 150 23.14 5.34 -3.20
CA ASP A 150 24.43 5.99 -3.40
C ASP A 150 25.40 5.15 -4.26
N SER A 151 24.95 4.06 -4.86
CA SER A 151 25.80 3.08 -5.54
C SER A 151 26.58 3.65 -6.74
N ILE A 152 26.10 4.74 -7.34
CA ILE A 152 26.76 5.42 -8.47
C ILE A 152 27.30 6.79 -8.04
N ALA A 153 26.50 7.57 -7.33
CA ALA A 153 26.82 8.88 -6.78
C ALA A 153 25.87 9.21 -5.62
N SER A 154 26.25 10.17 -4.76
CA SER A 154 25.42 10.52 -3.60
C SER A 154 24.01 10.91 -4.00
N ASN A 155 23.01 10.20 -3.46
CA ASN A 155 21.59 10.34 -3.73
C ASN A 155 21.24 10.27 -5.24
N ALA A 156 21.99 9.47 -6.01
CA ALA A 156 21.68 9.26 -7.42
C ALA A 156 20.39 8.47 -7.64
N GLY A 157 20.07 7.62 -6.68
CA GLY A 157 18.89 6.79 -6.66
C GLY A 157 18.96 5.58 -7.60
N ALA A 158 18.14 4.58 -7.30
CA ALA A 158 17.98 3.37 -8.10
C ALA A 158 16.52 2.91 -8.12
N ALA A 159 16.20 2.01 -9.04
CA ALA A 159 14.95 1.28 -9.05
C ALA A 159 15.25 -0.22 -9.19
N TYR A 160 14.65 -1.01 -8.33
CA TYR A 160 14.78 -2.46 -8.29
C TYR A 160 13.54 -3.09 -8.89
N VAL A 161 13.74 -4.15 -9.69
CA VAL A 161 12.65 -4.89 -10.31
C VAL A 161 12.66 -6.31 -9.75
N PHE A 162 11.53 -6.69 -9.16
CA PHE A 162 11.28 -8.04 -8.67
C PHE A 162 10.25 -8.72 -9.56
N ARG A 163 10.41 -10.01 -9.81
CA ARG A 163 9.47 -10.79 -10.58
C ARG A 163 9.21 -12.12 -9.87
N THR A 164 7.95 -12.56 -9.82
CA THR A 164 7.63 -13.95 -9.45
C THR A 164 8.09 -14.91 -10.54
N THR A 165 8.43 -16.12 -10.14
CA THR A 165 8.96 -17.18 -11.02
C THR A 165 8.09 -18.45 -10.96
N ASP A 166 6.83 -18.32 -10.55
CA ASP A 166 5.89 -19.44 -10.49
C ASP A 166 5.37 -19.84 -11.86
#